data_f1da8573448e3ccf3584ee9db827fec6
#
_entry.id   f1da8573448e3ccf3584ee9db827fec6
#
_cell.length_a   1.000
_cell.length_b   1.000
_cell.length_c   1.000
_cell.angle_alpha   90.00
_cell.angle_beta   90.00
_cell.angle_gamma   90.00
#
_symmetry.space_group_name_H-M   'P 1'
#
loop_
_entity.id
_entity.type
_entity.pdbx_description
1 polymer ?
#
loop_
_entity_poly.entity_id
_entity_poly.type
_entity_poly.pdbx_seq_one_letter_code
_entity_poly.pdbx_strand_id
1 'polypeptide(L)'
;TMATAYHNLSDYDFNSVPDAENMRFGIVVSEWNSNITGPLLEGAVNTLKKHGAKDENILVQTVPGSFELTYGSAQMIKSGKVDAVIAIGCVVRGDTPHFDYVCAGTTQGIVHLNATTDVPVIYGLITTNTMQQAEDRAGGKLGNKGDEGAVTAIKMVDFKRKLQKL
;
A
#
# COMPACT_ATOMS: atom_id res chain seq x y z
N THR A 1 1.99 8.05 4.30
CA THR A 1 3.01 8.17 3.24
C THR A 1 3.51 9.60 3.16
N MET A 2 4.80 9.80 2.96
CA MET A 2 5.40 11.12 2.89
C MET A 2 5.94 11.40 1.49
N ALA A 3 5.80 12.65 1.04
CA ALA A 3 6.29 13.10 -0.25
C ALA A 3 7.56 13.94 -0.06
N THR A 4 8.71 13.27 0.03
CA THR A 4 10.01 13.91 0.16
C THR A 4 10.90 13.48 -0.99
N ALA A 5 11.55 14.43 -1.64
CA ALA A 5 12.45 14.15 -2.76
C ALA A 5 13.62 13.28 -2.29
N TYR A 6 13.91 12.23 -3.05
CA TYR A 6 15.05 11.33 -2.86
C TYR A 6 15.11 10.61 -1.49
N HIS A 7 14.00 10.58 -0.75
CA HIS A 7 13.92 9.80 0.49
C HIS A 7 13.93 8.30 0.18
N ASN A 8 14.71 7.53 0.93
CA ASN A 8 14.71 6.07 0.84
C ASN A 8 13.44 5.53 1.52
N LEU A 9 12.59 4.88 0.74
CA LEU A 9 11.28 4.39 1.18
C LEU A 9 11.35 3.22 2.18
N SER A 10 12.51 2.55 2.24
CA SER A 10 12.76 1.45 3.18
C SER A 10 13.44 1.91 4.47
N ASP A 11 13.73 3.22 4.59
CA ASP A 11 14.41 3.78 5.74
C ASP A 11 13.40 4.22 6.80
N TYR A 12 13.42 3.56 7.95
CA TYR A 12 12.58 3.87 9.10
C TYR A 12 13.20 3.29 10.37
N ASP A 13 12.81 3.82 11.53
CA ASP A 13 13.21 3.27 12.83
C ASP A 13 12.37 2.02 13.15
N PHE A 14 13.00 0.86 13.11
CA PHE A 14 12.37 -0.42 13.44
C PHE A 14 11.67 -0.39 14.81
N ASN A 15 12.29 0.22 15.79
CA ASN A 15 11.74 0.27 17.15
C ASN A 15 10.52 1.19 17.29
N SER A 16 10.24 2.03 16.29
CA SER A 16 9.05 2.88 16.26
C SER A 16 7.80 2.16 15.79
N VAL A 17 7.93 0.93 15.27
CA VAL A 17 6.84 0.17 14.67
C VAL A 17 6.28 -0.84 15.67
N PRO A 18 4.97 -0.79 15.94
CA PRO A 18 4.33 -1.75 16.84
C PRO A 18 4.44 -3.20 16.35
N ASP A 19 4.31 -4.16 17.26
CA ASP A 19 4.22 -5.57 16.93
C ASP A 19 2.91 -5.86 16.17
N ALA A 20 3.03 -6.48 15.02
CA ALA A 20 1.92 -6.79 14.13
C ALA A 20 1.35 -8.21 14.33
N GLU A 21 1.76 -8.94 15.35
CA GLU A 21 1.39 -10.35 15.54
C GLU A 21 -0.13 -10.58 15.55
N ASN A 22 -0.89 -9.67 16.15
CA ASN A 22 -2.34 -9.77 16.29
C ASN A 22 -3.11 -8.85 15.33
N MET A 23 -2.47 -8.47 14.22
CA MET A 23 -3.06 -7.61 13.19
C MET A 23 -3.31 -8.42 11.91
N ARG A 24 -4.41 -8.07 11.20
CA ARG A 24 -4.82 -8.73 9.96
C ARG A 24 -4.72 -7.72 8.82
N PHE A 25 -4.05 -8.11 7.74
CA PHE A 25 -3.78 -7.22 6.61
C PHE A 25 -4.36 -7.80 5.31
N GLY A 26 -5.00 -6.93 4.53
CA GLY A 26 -5.34 -7.22 3.16
C GLY A 26 -4.42 -6.45 2.22
N ILE A 27 -3.93 -7.09 1.18
CA ILE A 27 -3.15 -6.42 0.14
C ILE A 27 -3.91 -6.62 -1.18
N VAL A 28 -4.27 -5.50 -1.79
CA VAL A 28 -4.86 -5.48 -3.14
C VAL A 28 -3.79 -4.97 -4.08
N VAL A 29 -3.39 -5.79 -5.04
CA VAL A 29 -2.27 -5.49 -5.92
C VAL A 29 -2.70 -5.52 -7.38
N SER A 30 -2.33 -4.51 -8.17
CA SER A 30 -2.64 -4.46 -9.58
C SER A 30 -1.71 -5.37 -10.39
N GLU A 31 -2.29 -6.06 -11.38
CA GLU A 31 -1.55 -6.93 -12.29
C GLU A 31 -0.75 -6.13 -13.33
N TRP A 32 -1.30 -5.00 -13.77
CA TRP A 32 -0.63 -4.14 -14.75
C TRP A 32 0.67 -3.57 -14.16
N ASN A 33 1.75 -3.59 -14.96
CA ASN A 33 3.11 -3.27 -14.52
C ASN A 33 3.60 -4.23 -13.42
N SER A 34 3.43 -5.53 -13.61
CA SER A 34 3.80 -6.57 -12.64
C SER A 34 5.30 -6.61 -12.31
N ASN A 35 6.15 -6.13 -13.21
CA ASN A 35 7.58 -5.94 -12.96
C ASN A 35 7.86 -4.93 -11.84
N ILE A 36 6.88 -4.08 -11.53
CA ILE A 36 6.95 -3.10 -10.44
C ILE A 36 6.10 -3.55 -9.26
N THR A 37 4.84 -3.94 -9.51
CA THR A 37 3.93 -4.31 -8.41
C THR A 37 4.32 -5.61 -7.73
N GLY A 38 4.98 -6.54 -8.42
CA GLY A 38 5.51 -7.76 -7.82
C GLY A 38 6.53 -7.47 -6.72
N PRO A 39 7.63 -6.74 -6.99
CA PRO A 39 8.58 -6.34 -5.96
C PRO A 39 7.97 -5.50 -4.83
N LEU A 40 6.99 -4.65 -5.14
CA LEU A 40 6.27 -3.88 -4.10
C LEU A 40 5.50 -4.80 -3.16
N LEU A 41 4.80 -5.79 -3.71
CA LEU A 41 4.08 -6.80 -2.94
C LEU A 41 5.04 -7.58 -2.03
N GLU A 42 6.15 -8.04 -2.59
CA GLU A 42 7.18 -8.77 -1.84
C GLU A 42 7.71 -7.94 -0.68
N GLY A 43 8.04 -6.68 -0.93
CA GLY A 43 8.49 -5.75 0.11
C GLY A 43 7.46 -5.57 1.21
N ALA A 44 6.19 -5.39 0.86
CA ALA A 44 5.12 -5.24 1.83
C ALA A 44 4.95 -6.49 2.70
N VAL A 45 4.86 -7.67 2.08
CA VAL A 45 4.71 -8.95 2.81
C VAL A 45 5.90 -9.18 3.74
N ASN A 46 7.12 -9.03 3.23
CA ASN A 46 8.32 -9.26 4.04
C ASN A 46 8.41 -8.29 5.21
N THR A 47 8.06 -7.03 5.02
CA THR A 47 8.08 -6.03 6.10
C THR A 47 7.00 -6.31 7.14
N LEU A 48 5.79 -6.69 6.75
CA LEU A 48 4.75 -7.10 7.70
C LEU A 48 5.22 -8.28 8.56
N LYS A 49 5.82 -9.29 7.94
CA LYS A 49 6.34 -10.48 8.63
C LYS A 49 7.52 -10.15 9.54
N LYS A 50 8.39 -9.24 9.11
CA LYS A 50 9.52 -8.74 9.92
C LYS A 50 9.04 -8.11 11.23
N HIS A 51 7.85 -7.52 11.25
CA HIS A 51 7.22 -6.94 12.43
C HIS A 51 6.25 -7.88 13.14
N GLY A 52 6.26 -9.15 12.82
CA GLY A 52 5.53 -10.18 13.55
C GLY A 52 4.21 -10.64 12.93
N ALA A 53 3.77 -10.06 11.81
CA ALA A 53 2.53 -10.49 11.16
C ALA A 53 2.62 -11.95 10.72
N LYS A 54 1.55 -12.71 10.98
CA LYS A 54 1.48 -14.13 10.63
C LYS A 54 1.00 -14.30 9.19
N ASP A 55 1.49 -15.34 8.51
CA ASP A 55 1.09 -15.64 7.13
C ASP A 55 -0.42 -15.75 6.96
N GLU A 56 -1.11 -16.42 7.88
CA GLU A 56 -2.57 -16.57 7.83
C GLU A 56 -3.34 -15.25 7.99
N ASN A 57 -2.68 -14.21 8.46
CA ASN A 57 -3.24 -12.86 8.65
C ASN A 57 -2.87 -11.88 7.53
N ILE A 58 -2.30 -12.37 6.44
CA ILE A 58 -1.96 -11.57 5.26
C ILE A 58 -2.73 -12.14 4.05
N LEU A 59 -3.79 -11.44 3.65
CA LEU A 59 -4.62 -11.83 2.50
C LEU A 59 -4.20 -11.01 1.29
N VAL A 60 -3.81 -11.69 0.20
CA VAL A 60 -3.39 -11.03 -1.05
C VAL A 60 -4.39 -11.36 -2.15
N GLN A 61 -4.91 -10.33 -2.80
CA GLN A 61 -5.78 -10.46 -3.98
C GLN A 61 -5.32 -9.50 -5.08
N THR A 62 -5.47 -9.94 -6.32
CA THR A 62 -5.09 -9.12 -7.48
C THR A 62 -6.30 -8.45 -8.13
N VAL A 63 -6.05 -7.30 -8.74
CA VAL A 63 -7.00 -6.58 -9.60
C VAL A 63 -6.29 -6.23 -10.92
N PRO A 64 -7.02 -5.99 -12.03
CA PRO A 64 -6.39 -5.78 -13.34
C PRO A 64 -5.43 -4.58 -13.38
N GLY A 65 -5.86 -3.43 -12.91
CA GLY A 65 -5.07 -2.19 -12.95
C GLY A 65 -5.25 -1.34 -11.71
N SER A 66 -4.54 -0.21 -11.66
CA SER A 66 -4.59 0.69 -10.51
C SER A 66 -5.97 1.31 -10.30
N PHE A 67 -6.72 1.55 -11.38
CA PHE A 67 -8.07 2.13 -11.25
C PHE A 67 -9.03 1.21 -10.47
N GLU A 68 -8.84 -0.10 -10.53
CA GLU A 68 -9.67 -1.10 -9.84
C GLU A 68 -9.27 -1.28 -8.37
N LEU A 69 -8.22 -0.61 -7.90
CA LEU A 69 -7.78 -0.69 -6.49
C LEU A 69 -8.86 -0.21 -5.52
N THR A 70 -9.64 0.80 -5.89
CA THR A 70 -10.73 1.30 -5.03
C THR A 70 -11.80 0.24 -4.82
N TYR A 71 -12.28 -0.38 -5.89
CA TYR A 71 -13.27 -1.46 -5.77
C TYR A 71 -12.71 -2.65 -5.00
N GLY A 72 -11.49 -3.09 -5.34
CA GLY A 72 -10.83 -4.20 -4.66
C GLY A 72 -10.66 -3.94 -3.17
N SER A 73 -10.21 -2.74 -2.80
CA SER A 73 -10.04 -2.34 -1.41
C SER A 73 -11.39 -2.29 -0.67
N ALA A 74 -12.43 -1.75 -1.32
CA ALA A 74 -13.77 -1.73 -0.74
C ALA A 74 -14.31 -3.13 -0.45
N GLN A 75 -14.11 -4.08 -1.36
CA GLN A 75 -14.53 -5.47 -1.15
C GLN A 75 -13.71 -6.16 -0.05
N MET A 76 -12.42 -5.89 0.02
CA MET A 76 -11.56 -6.40 1.08
C MET A 76 -12.04 -5.92 2.46
N ILE A 77 -12.40 -4.64 2.58
CA ILE A 77 -12.96 -4.05 3.80
C ILE A 77 -14.27 -4.74 4.17
N LYS A 78 -15.18 -4.89 3.21
CA LYS A 78 -16.50 -5.51 3.43
C LYS A 78 -16.41 -6.97 3.86
N SER A 79 -15.32 -7.65 3.56
CA SER A 79 -15.12 -9.04 3.98
C SER A 79 -15.06 -9.20 5.50
N GLY A 80 -14.73 -8.14 6.24
CA GLY A 80 -14.53 -8.18 7.69
C GLY A 80 -13.30 -8.94 8.15
N LYS A 81 -12.39 -9.28 7.22
CA LYS A 81 -11.24 -10.15 7.49
C LYS A 81 -9.95 -9.39 7.75
N VAL A 82 -9.96 -8.08 7.66
CA VAL A 82 -8.74 -7.27 7.72
C VAL A 82 -8.88 -6.07 8.66
N ASP A 83 -7.76 -5.65 9.23
CA ASP A 83 -7.65 -4.45 10.06
C ASP A 83 -7.10 -3.25 9.28
N ALA A 84 -6.40 -3.52 8.18
CA ALA A 84 -5.91 -2.51 7.23
C ALA A 84 -5.84 -3.12 5.84
N VAL A 85 -5.90 -2.27 4.82
CA VAL A 85 -5.70 -2.65 3.41
C VAL A 85 -4.52 -1.87 2.87
N ILE A 86 -3.61 -2.54 2.17
CA ILE A 86 -2.53 -1.90 1.42
C ILE A 86 -2.90 -2.00 -0.07
N ALA A 87 -3.12 -0.86 -0.71
CA ALA A 87 -3.43 -0.79 -2.14
C ALA A 87 -2.15 -0.54 -2.93
N ILE A 88 -1.70 -1.55 -3.67
CA ILE A 88 -0.44 -1.52 -4.43
C ILE A 88 -0.73 -1.43 -5.92
N GLY A 89 -0.19 -0.41 -6.55
CA GLY A 89 -0.30 -0.21 -7.99
C GLY A 89 0.85 0.63 -8.53
N CYS A 90 0.93 0.70 -9.85
CA CYS A 90 1.93 1.50 -10.54
C CYS A 90 1.33 2.09 -11.81
N VAL A 91 1.39 3.40 -11.93
CA VAL A 91 0.97 4.12 -13.14
C VAL A 91 2.18 4.89 -13.67
N VAL A 92 2.57 4.57 -14.90
CA VAL A 92 3.66 5.26 -15.60
C VAL A 92 3.05 6.15 -16.68
N ARG A 93 3.52 7.39 -16.75
CA ARG A 93 3.02 8.37 -17.73
C ARG A 93 3.20 7.89 -19.17
N GLY A 94 2.12 7.96 -19.93
CA GLY A 94 2.12 7.74 -21.37
C GLY A 94 1.96 9.04 -22.15
N ASP A 95 1.54 8.93 -23.42
CA ASP A 95 1.46 10.06 -24.35
C ASP A 95 0.19 10.91 -24.19
N THR A 96 -0.79 10.42 -23.46
CA THR A 96 -2.10 11.05 -23.33
C THR A 96 -2.41 11.45 -21.90
N PRO A 97 -3.44 12.28 -21.67
CA PRO A 97 -3.88 12.65 -20.31
C PRO A 97 -4.41 11.49 -19.47
N HIS A 98 -4.52 10.28 -20.02
CA HIS A 98 -5.00 9.08 -19.31
C HIS A 98 -4.32 8.87 -17.99
N PHE A 99 -3.00 9.09 -17.93
CA PHE A 99 -2.21 9.02 -16.68
C PHE A 99 -2.82 9.90 -15.58
N ASP A 100 -3.15 11.15 -15.89
CA ASP A 100 -3.67 12.09 -14.91
C ASP A 100 -5.02 11.65 -14.36
N TYR A 101 -5.90 11.11 -15.22
CA TYR A 101 -7.22 10.63 -14.78
C TYR A 101 -7.12 9.36 -13.95
N VAL A 102 -6.26 8.41 -14.32
CA VAL A 102 -6.06 7.18 -13.55
C VAL A 102 -5.49 7.50 -12.18
N CYS A 103 -4.46 8.34 -12.11
CA CYS A 103 -3.85 8.74 -10.84
C CYS A 103 -4.85 9.48 -9.95
N ALA A 104 -5.56 10.47 -10.48
CA ALA A 104 -6.53 11.26 -9.73
C ALA A 104 -7.70 10.40 -9.26
N GLY A 105 -8.27 9.58 -10.14
CA GLY A 105 -9.40 8.71 -9.80
C GLY A 105 -9.07 7.69 -8.74
N THR A 106 -7.93 7.02 -8.86
CA THR A 106 -7.46 6.05 -7.87
C THR A 106 -7.21 6.72 -6.52
N THR A 107 -6.52 7.85 -6.52
CA THR A 107 -6.22 8.62 -5.31
C THR A 107 -7.50 9.08 -4.60
N GLN A 108 -8.44 9.65 -5.32
CA GLN A 108 -9.72 10.09 -4.77
C GLN A 108 -10.53 8.92 -4.20
N GLY A 109 -10.52 7.76 -4.86
CA GLY A 109 -11.17 6.56 -4.37
C GLY A 109 -10.59 6.08 -3.04
N ILE A 110 -9.27 6.06 -2.92
CA ILE A 110 -8.59 5.68 -1.67
C ILE A 110 -8.90 6.70 -0.56
N VAL A 111 -8.85 7.99 -0.86
CA VAL A 111 -9.24 9.05 0.08
C VAL A 111 -10.66 8.85 0.58
N HIS A 112 -11.60 8.56 -0.32
CA HIS A 112 -13.00 8.33 0.02
C HIS A 112 -13.16 7.15 0.99
N LEU A 113 -12.49 6.03 0.73
CA LEU A 113 -12.55 4.85 1.61
C LEU A 113 -12.01 5.18 3.01
N ASN A 114 -10.92 5.92 3.10
CA ASN A 114 -10.35 6.34 4.39
C ASN A 114 -11.28 7.27 5.18
N ALA A 115 -12.05 8.11 4.48
CA ALA A 115 -12.96 9.04 5.13
C ALA A 115 -14.29 8.41 5.55
N THR A 116 -14.71 7.31 4.90
CA THR A 116 -16.07 6.75 5.03
C THR A 116 -16.11 5.34 5.59
N THR A 117 -14.96 4.69 5.82
CA THR A 117 -14.92 3.34 6.40
C THR A 117 -14.06 3.32 7.67
N ASP A 118 -14.15 2.23 8.41
CA ASP A 118 -13.40 2.03 9.65
C ASP A 118 -12.04 1.33 9.44
N VAL A 119 -11.71 0.98 8.20
CA VAL A 119 -10.47 0.27 7.87
C VAL A 119 -9.55 1.20 7.07
N PRO A 120 -8.36 1.50 7.55
CA PRO A 120 -7.42 2.34 6.79
C PRO A 120 -6.99 1.64 5.51
N VAL A 121 -6.98 2.41 4.42
CA VAL A 121 -6.47 1.99 3.12
C VAL A 121 -5.17 2.73 2.86
N ILE A 122 -4.08 1.98 2.79
CA ILE A 122 -2.74 2.53 2.67
C ILE A 122 -2.39 2.75 1.21
N TYR A 123 -1.86 3.91 0.91
CA TYR A 123 -1.49 4.34 -0.43
C TYR A 123 -0.16 3.73 -0.84
N GLY A 124 -0.20 2.56 -1.47
CA GLY A 124 0.96 1.88 -2.05
C GLY A 124 1.08 2.09 -3.55
N LEU A 125 0.46 3.15 -4.07
CA LEU A 125 0.46 3.50 -5.49
C LEU A 125 1.71 4.29 -5.85
N ILE A 126 2.41 3.83 -6.89
CA ILE A 126 3.52 4.58 -7.51
C ILE A 126 2.98 5.27 -8.76
N THR A 127 3.23 6.56 -8.87
CA THR A 127 2.90 7.38 -10.04
C THR A 127 4.17 8.04 -10.53
N THR A 128 4.65 7.65 -11.70
CA THR A 128 5.95 8.11 -12.21
C THR A 128 5.87 8.54 -13.67
N ASN A 129 6.80 9.39 -14.07
CA ASN A 129 6.93 9.81 -15.46
C ASN A 129 7.62 8.76 -16.31
N THR A 130 8.50 7.95 -15.72
CA THR A 130 9.28 6.94 -16.41
C THR A 130 9.24 5.61 -15.66
N MET A 131 9.48 4.52 -16.39
CA MET A 131 9.62 3.19 -15.78
C MET A 131 10.80 3.13 -14.82
N GLN A 132 11.91 3.81 -15.15
CA GLN A 132 13.09 3.85 -14.28
C GLN A 132 12.78 4.46 -12.92
N GLN A 133 11.97 5.51 -12.88
CA GLN A 133 11.52 6.10 -11.61
C GLN A 133 10.70 5.11 -10.80
N ALA A 134 9.90 4.27 -11.45
CA ALA A 134 9.13 3.23 -10.77
C ALA A 134 10.05 2.12 -10.23
N GLU A 135 11.00 1.65 -11.02
CA GLU A 135 12.00 0.67 -10.59
C GLU A 135 12.81 1.16 -9.40
N ASP A 136 13.21 2.43 -9.41
CA ASP A 136 13.94 3.06 -8.31
C ASP A 136 13.19 2.98 -6.97
N ARG A 137 11.86 2.90 -7.01
CA ARG A 137 10.97 2.91 -5.84
C ARG A 137 10.37 1.54 -5.51
N ALA A 138 10.73 0.55 -6.29
CA ALA A 138 10.28 -0.84 -6.14
C ALA A 138 11.44 -1.77 -5.78
N GLY A 139 12.28 -1.35 -4.84
CA GLY A 139 13.47 -2.07 -4.41
C GLY A 139 14.76 -1.60 -5.07
N GLY A 140 14.71 -0.51 -5.85
CA GLY A 140 15.88 0.12 -6.44
C GLY A 140 16.56 1.12 -5.51
N LYS A 141 17.20 2.13 -6.08
CA LYS A 141 18.06 3.08 -5.33
C LYS A 141 17.32 3.92 -4.29
N LEU A 142 15.99 4.07 -4.41
CA LEU A 142 15.18 4.82 -3.45
C LEU A 142 14.38 3.90 -2.51
N GLY A 143 14.75 2.63 -2.43
CA GLY A 143 14.09 1.67 -1.56
C GLY A 143 12.79 1.11 -2.15
N ASN A 144 11.88 0.69 -1.28
CA ASN A 144 10.67 -0.02 -1.69
C ASN A 144 9.42 0.61 -1.05
N LYS A 145 8.52 1.10 -1.90
CA LYS A 145 7.24 1.67 -1.48
C LYS A 145 6.38 0.66 -0.70
N GLY A 146 6.52 -0.64 -0.98
CA GLY A 146 5.85 -1.69 -0.24
C GLY A 146 6.28 -1.74 1.23
N ASP A 147 7.56 -1.52 1.52
CA ASP A 147 8.06 -1.45 2.89
C ASP A 147 7.41 -0.29 3.64
N GLU A 148 7.40 0.90 3.03
CA GLU A 148 6.73 2.08 3.59
C GLU A 148 5.25 1.82 3.84
N GLY A 149 4.57 1.19 2.89
CA GLY A 149 3.15 0.86 2.99
C GLY A 149 2.86 -0.09 4.15
N ALA A 150 3.69 -1.11 4.32
CA ALA A 150 3.56 -2.07 5.42
C ALA A 150 3.72 -1.39 6.79
N VAL A 151 4.76 -0.58 6.95
CA VAL A 151 4.98 0.18 8.19
C VAL A 151 3.81 1.12 8.48
N THR A 152 3.32 1.81 7.47
CA THR A 152 2.17 2.71 7.59
C THR A 152 0.91 1.93 8.01
N ALA A 153 0.67 0.76 7.42
CA ALA A 153 -0.48 -0.08 7.77
C ALA A 153 -0.45 -0.48 9.25
N ILE A 154 0.70 -0.95 9.73
CA ILE A 154 0.87 -1.35 11.14
C ILE A 154 0.59 -0.17 12.07
N LYS A 155 1.17 0.99 11.77
CA LYS A 155 0.98 2.21 12.58
C LYS A 155 -0.47 2.67 12.59
N MET A 156 -1.20 2.54 11.47
CA MET A 156 -2.61 2.96 11.40
C MET A 156 -3.55 1.99 12.13
N VAL A 157 -3.27 0.71 12.13
CA VAL A 157 -4.00 -0.25 12.98
C VAL A 157 -3.76 0.07 14.46
N ASP A 158 -2.53 0.32 14.85
CA ASP A 158 -2.17 0.69 16.22
C ASP A 158 -2.85 2.02 16.62
N PHE A 159 -2.85 3.02 15.74
CA PHE A 159 -3.53 4.29 15.97
C PHE A 159 -5.00 4.09 16.35
N LYS A 160 -5.74 3.31 15.57
CA LYS A 160 -7.16 3.03 15.84
C LYS A 160 -7.34 2.32 17.18
N ARG A 161 -6.52 1.32 17.46
CA ARG A 161 -6.60 0.54 18.71
C ARG A 161 -6.32 1.39 19.94
N LYS A 162 -5.36 2.31 19.84
CA LYS A 162 -5.07 3.27 20.93
C LYS A 162 -6.26 4.17 21.21
N LEU A 163 -6.93 4.70 20.18
CA LEU A 163 -8.12 5.52 20.35
C LEU A 163 -9.26 4.75 21.04
N GLN A 164 -9.43 3.47 20.71
CA GLN A 164 -10.47 2.64 21.31
C GLN A 164 -10.26 2.38 22.80
N LYS A 165 -9.04 2.56 23.31
CA LYS A 165 -8.68 2.37 24.72
C LYS A 165 -8.80 3.64 25.56
N LEU A 166 -9.01 4.79 24.94
CA LEU A 166 -9.24 6.04 25.63
C LEU A 166 -10.70 6.11 26.09
#